data_f32fc754da395d010e8a8f9580612bbf
#
_entry.id   f32fc754da395d010e8a8f9580612bbf
#
_cell.length_a   1.000
_cell.length_b   1.000
_cell.length_c   1.000
_cell.angle_alpha   90.00
_cell.angle_beta   90.00
_cell.angle_gamma   90.00
#
_symmetry.space_group_name_H-M   'P 1'
#
loop_
_entity.id
_entity.type
_entity.pdbx_description
1 polymer ?
#
loop_
_entity_poly.entity_id
_entity_poly.type
_entity_poly.pdbx_seq_one_letter_code
_entity_poly.pdbx_strand_id
1 'polypeptide(L)'
;MGLLRLIKQSPLYPLTTTNLWRNIMAQLGHYNDMTLLKKEHMGWILDGGILGNILLPNRYVPEGCKAGDRLNVFLYLDSEDRAIATTLRPFATVGQVAYLQVKSTNTVGAFLDWGLAKDLLLPFSEQKQPMKEGQFYLVHVYLDKTTRIVASERLNRFLKDQAHQYQFNDKVKVMPHSPTDLGYKVVVDDQYWGVVHASDLSQTLKVGQTLEGYVKQPREDGKLNISLKPLGYKITGPLSDVILEKLAQSGGNIPLSDKSSAEDIDAYFGVSKRVFKMAIGKLYKEKKIIIEKEGIRLAKPGQA
;
A
#
# COMPACT_ATOMS: atom_id res chain seq x y z
N MET A 1 -36.64 18.58 0.93
CA MET A 1 -36.23 18.83 2.34
C MET A 1 -36.84 17.83 3.36
N GLY A 2 -37.30 16.66 2.95
CA GLY A 2 -38.03 15.70 3.81
C GLY A 2 -37.31 14.41 4.19
N LEU A 3 -36.29 13.99 3.49
CA LEU A 3 -35.64 12.67 3.71
C LEU A 3 -34.46 12.69 4.71
N LEU A 4 -33.85 13.85 4.97
CA LEU A 4 -32.70 13.98 5.89
C LEU A 4 -33.11 14.07 7.37
N ARG A 5 -34.35 14.21 7.70
CA ARG A 5 -34.84 14.35 9.09
C ARG A 5 -35.24 13.03 9.77
N LEU A 6 -35.40 11.94 9.00
CA LEU A 6 -35.82 10.63 9.55
C LEU A 6 -34.66 9.72 9.98
N ILE A 7 -33.41 10.09 9.69
CA ILE A 7 -32.24 9.25 10.00
C ILE A 7 -31.57 9.60 11.35
N LYS A 8 -32.06 10.64 12.05
CA LYS A 8 -31.44 11.12 13.31
C LYS A 8 -32.01 10.54 14.63
N GLN A 9 -32.88 9.56 14.57
CA GLN A 9 -33.48 8.99 15.80
C GLN A 9 -33.54 7.45 15.74
N SER A 10 -32.42 6.77 15.67
CA SER A 10 -32.31 5.35 15.99
C SER A 10 -30.96 5.05 16.63
N PRO A 11 -30.89 4.64 17.92
CA PRO A 11 -29.63 4.45 18.63
C PRO A 11 -29.06 3.03 18.53
N LEU A 12 -29.21 2.34 17.40
CA LEU A 12 -28.79 0.93 17.25
C LEU A 12 -28.20 0.62 15.86
N TYR A 13 -27.16 1.35 15.43
CA TYR A 13 -26.33 0.86 14.31
C TYR A 13 -24.84 0.91 14.69
N PRO A 14 -24.17 -0.27 14.77
CA PRO A 14 -22.73 -0.31 14.99
C PRO A 14 -21.99 0.26 13.77
N LEU A 15 -20.78 0.74 13.99
CA LEU A 15 -19.87 1.44 13.07
C LEU A 15 -19.50 0.70 11.75
N THR A 16 -20.22 -0.37 11.39
CA THR A 16 -20.03 -1.14 10.14
C THR A 16 -20.84 -0.62 8.95
N THR A 17 -21.78 0.31 9.15
CA THR A 17 -22.65 0.80 8.07
C THR A 17 -21.96 1.75 7.10
N THR A 18 -20.93 2.46 7.51
CA THR A 18 -20.17 3.38 6.63
C THR A 18 -19.45 2.65 5.48
N ASN A 19 -19.09 1.38 5.68
CA ASN A 19 -18.47 0.56 4.63
C ASN A 19 -19.51 -0.07 3.67
N LEU A 20 -20.74 -0.31 4.11
CA LEU A 20 -21.82 -0.83 3.24
C LEU A 20 -22.26 0.20 2.19
N TRP A 21 -22.40 1.47 2.58
CA TRP A 21 -22.79 2.54 1.64
C TRP A 21 -21.71 2.86 0.60
N ARG A 22 -20.44 2.70 0.94
CA ARG A 22 -19.34 2.83 -0.03
C ARG A 22 -19.36 1.78 -1.13
N ASN A 23 -19.91 0.59 -0.86
CA ASN A 23 -20.02 -0.49 -1.85
C ASN A 23 -21.28 -0.41 -2.74
N ILE A 24 -22.19 0.53 -2.48
CA ILE A 24 -23.48 0.66 -3.22
C ILE A 24 -23.41 1.80 -4.24
N MET A 25 -22.46 2.74 -4.13
CA MET A 25 -22.35 3.90 -5.01
C MET A 25 -21.18 3.76 -5.96
N ALA A 26 -21.45 3.74 -7.24
CA ALA A 26 -20.42 3.73 -8.28
C ALA A 26 -19.48 4.95 -8.13
N GLN A 27 -18.17 4.72 -8.15
CA GLN A 27 -17.14 5.74 -7.93
C GLN A 27 -16.26 5.91 -9.17
N LEU A 28 -16.18 7.13 -9.68
CA LEU A 28 -15.25 7.49 -10.75
C LEU A 28 -13.80 7.32 -10.30
N GLY A 29 -12.97 6.82 -11.20
CA GLY A 29 -11.56 6.58 -10.92
C GLY A 29 -11.28 5.34 -10.08
N HIS A 30 -12.27 4.47 -9.87
CA HIS A 30 -12.16 3.23 -9.11
C HIS A 30 -12.80 2.05 -9.83
N TYR A 31 -12.46 0.84 -9.38
CA TYR A 31 -13.15 -0.39 -9.77
C TYR A 31 -14.48 -0.49 -9.04
N ASN A 32 -15.51 -0.89 -9.79
CA ASN A 32 -16.87 -1.03 -9.30
C ASN A 32 -17.46 -2.35 -9.79
N ASP A 33 -18.14 -3.08 -8.92
CA ASP A 33 -18.89 -4.27 -9.31
C ASP A 33 -20.28 -3.84 -9.78
N MET A 34 -20.52 -3.89 -11.09
CA MET A 34 -21.72 -3.34 -11.73
C MET A 34 -22.50 -4.41 -12.45
N THR A 35 -23.83 -4.25 -12.47
CA THR A 35 -24.77 -5.18 -13.14
C THR A 35 -24.98 -4.77 -14.59
N LEU A 36 -24.89 -5.72 -15.51
CA LEU A 36 -25.26 -5.58 -16.92
C LEU A 36 -26.78 -5.52 -17.03
N LEU A 37 -27.35 -4.38 -17.48
CA LEU A 37 -28.79 -4.19 -17.61
C LEU A 37 -29.30 -4.69 -18.97
N LYS A 38 -28.75 -4.13 -20.04
CA LYS A 38 -29.15 -4.44 -21.41
C LYS A 38 -28.01 -4.23 -22.39
N LYS A 39 -28.04 -5.00 -23.49
CA LYS A 39 -27.13 -4.82 -24.61
C LYS A 39 -27.69 -3.78 -25.58
N GLU A 40 -26.83 -2.87 -26.02
CA GLU A 40 -27.10 -1.88 -27.06
C GLU A 40 -26.09 -2.00 -28.20
N HIS A 41 -26.27 -1.26 -29.29
CA HIS A 41 -25.37 -1.31 -30.45
C HIS A 41 -23.91 -0.98 -30.10
N MET A 42 -23.69 0.00 -29.21
CA MET A 42 -22.36 0.49 -28.81
C MET A 42 -21.72 -0.35 -27.70
N GLY A 43 -22.47 -1.18 -26.99
CA GLY A 43 -21.98 -1.95 -25.84
C GLY A 43 -23.08 -2.37 -24.89
N TRP A 44 -22.72 -2.62 -23.64
CA TRP A 44 -23.65 -2.91 -22.57
C TRP A 44 -23.92 -1.68 -21.70
N ILE A 45 -25.15 -1.51 -21.29
CA ILE A 45 -25.54 -0.53 -20.28
C ILE A 45 -25.45 -1.18 -18.91
N LEU A 46 -24.72 -0.51 -18.01
CA LEU A 46 -24.51 -0.90 -16.62
C LEU A 46 -25.34 -0.03 -15.69
N ASP A 47 -25.74 -0.60 -14.55
CA ASP A 47 -26.38 0.14 -13.47
C ASP A 47 -25.34 0.95 -12.68
N GLY A 48 -25.29 2.25 -12.91
CA GLY A 48 -24.40 3.19 -12.21
C GLY A 48 -25.03 3.79 -10.94
N GLY A 49 -26.20 3.36 -10.53
CA GLY A 49 -26.91 3.94 -9.39
C GLY A 49 -27.13 5.44 -9.58
N ILE A 50 -26.56 6.26 -8.73
CA ILE A 50 -26.66 7.73 -8.82
C ILE A 50 -25.98 8.35 -10.06
N LEU A 51 -25.04 7.64 -10.67
CA LEU A 51 -24.40 8.06 -11.91
C LEU A 51 -25.25 7.70 -13.15
N GLY A 52 -26.42 7.08 -12.95
CA GLY A 52 -27.33 6.67 -14.01
C GLY A 52 -26.79 5.50 -14.84
N ASN A 53 -27.21 5.44 -16.09
CA ASN A 53 -26.80 4.42 -17.03
C ASN A 53 -25.38 4.66 -17.53
N ILE A 54 -24.49 3.67 -17.37
CA ILE A 54 -23.09 3.77 -17.78
C ILE A 54 -22.83 2.79 -18.92
N LEU A 55 -22.23 3.27 -20.01
CA LEU A 55 -21.85 2.44 -21.16
C LEU A 55 -20.57 1.67 -20.87
N LEU A 56 -20.58 0.35 -21.12
CA LEU A 56 -19.40 -0.48 -21.31
C LEU A 56 -19.27 -0.78 -22.81
N PRO A 57 -18.33 -0.16 -23.56
CA PRO A 57 -18.17 -0.35 -24.99
C PRO A 57 -17.91 -1.81 -25.37
N ASN A 58 -18.42 -2.25 -26.53
CA ASN A 58 -18.30 -3.65 -27.00
C ASN A 58 -16.89 -4.22 -26.94
N ARG A 59 -15.86 -3.42 -27.24
CA ARG A 59 -14.44 -3.82 -27.20
C ARG A 59 -13.92 -4.21 -25.81
N TYR A 60 -14.65 -3.87 -24.75
CA TYR A 60 -14.28 -4.13 -23.36
C TYR A 60 -15.18 -5.18 -22.70
N VAL A 61 -16.15 -5.71 -23.43
CA VAL A 61 -17.09 -6.70 -22.91
C VAL A 61 -16.48 -8.09 -22.99
N PRO A 62 -16.36 -8.85 -21.90
CA PRO A 62 -15.97 -10.24 -21.93
C PRO A 62 -16.97 -11.09 -22.73
N GLU A 63 -16.50 -12.17 -23.35
CA GLU A 63 -17.36 -13.12 -24.07
C GLU A 63 -18.36 -13.79 -23.12
N GLY A 64 -19.54 -14.09 -23.64
CA GLY A 64 -20.58 -14.84 -22.93
C GLY A 64 -21.41 -14.04 -21.92
N CYS A 65 -21.20 -12.74 -21.78
CA CYS A 65 -21.96 -11.90 -20.85
C CYS A 65 -23.46 -11.87 -21.18
N LYS A 66 -24.30 -11.87 -20.13
CA LYS A 66 -25.77 -11.81 -20.19
C LYS A 66 -26.30 -10.70 -19.30
N ALA A 67 -27.54 -10.26 -19.57
CA ALA A 67 -28.24 -9.34 -18.67
C ALA A 67 -28.38 -9.97 -17.28
N GLY A 68 -28.12 -9.17 -16.24
CA GLY A 68 -28.09 -9.61 -14.86
C GLY A 68 -26.69 -10.03 -14.34
N ASP A 69 -25.72 -10.27 -15.23
CA ASP A 69 -24.35 -10.58 -14.81
C ASP A 69 -23.69 -9.38 -14.13
N ARG A 70 -22.79 -9.64 -13.18
CA ARG A 70 -21.97 -8.61 -12.53
C ARG A 70 -20.55 -8.63 -13.07
N LEU A 71 -20.04 -7.46 -13.41
CA LEU A 71 -18.67 -7.25 -13.87
C LEU A 71 -17.95 -6.27 -12.97
N ASN A 72 -16.70 -6.56 -12.67
CA ASN A 72 -15.77 -5.60 -12.06
C ASN A 72 -15.17 -4.73 -13.16
N VAL A 73 -15.58 -3.47 -13.22
CA VAL A 73 -15.19 -2.50 -14.24
C VAL A 73 -14.60 -1.25 -13.62
N PHE A 74 -13.66 -0.63 -14.32
CA PHE A 74 -13.13 0.67 -13.96
C PHE A 74 -13.99 1.77 -14.58
N LEU A 75 -14.36 2.79 -13.79
CA LEU A 75 -15.13 3.93 -14.26
C LEU A 75 -14.22 5.15 -14.49
N TYR A 76 -14.35 5.75 -15.65
CA TYR A 76 -13.65 6.98 -16.01
C TYR A 76 -14.51 7.88 -16.87
N LEU A 77 -14.02 9.05 -17.29
CA LEU A 77 -14.74 9.95 -18.16
C LEU A 77 -14.26 9.82 -19.60
N ASP A 78 -15.19 9.76 -20.55
CA ASP A 78 -14.88 9.83 -21.98
C ASP A 78 -14.49 11.26 -22.42
N SER A 79 -14.27 11.48 -23.70
CA SER A 79 -13.88 12.80 -24.26
C SER A 79 -14.96 13.87 -24.11
N GLU A 80 -16.20 13.51 -23.82
CA GLU A 80 -17.33 14.41 -23.58
C GLU A 80 -17.65 14.54 -22.09
N ASP A 81 -16.72 14.10 -21.21
CA ASP A 81 -16.85 14.08 -19.75
C ASP A 81 -18.05 13.26 -19.22
N ARG A 82 -18.52 12.26 -20.00
CA ARG A 82 -19.53 11.30 -19.55
C ARG A 82 -18.88 10.11 -18.89
N ALA A 83 -19.51 9.58 -17.82
CA ALA A 83 -19.05 8.37 -17.18
C ALA A 83 -19.12 7.16 -18.15
N ILE A 84 -18.02 6.46 -18.29
CA ILE A 84 -17.87 5.26 -19.13
C ILE A 84 -17.12 4.18 -18.37
N ALA A 85 -17.45 2.92 -18.67
CA ALA A 85 -16.83 1.75 -18.05
C ALA A 85 -15.79 1.08 -18.98
N THR A 86 -14.81 0.44 -18.36
CA THR A 86 -13.85 -0.43 -19.07
C THR A 86 -13.46 -1.61 -18.20
N THR A 87 -13.13 -2.74 -18.82
CA THR A 87 -12.49 -3.88 -18.19
C THR A 87 -10.96 -3.79 -18.21
N LEU A 88 -10.40 -2.78 -18.89
CA LEU A 88 -8.97 -2.48 -18.83
C LEU A 88 -8.58 -2.06 -17.42
N ARG A 89 -7.32 -2.32 -17.08
CA ARG A 89 -6.74 -1.96 -15.79
C ARG A 89 -5.79 -0.79 -15.96
N PRO A 90 -6.15 0.43 -15.49
CA PRO A 90 -5.21 1.55 -15.47
C PRO A 90 -4.04 1.26 -14.53
N PHE A 91 -2.93 1.94 -14.75
CA PHE A 91 -1.73 1.82 -13.91
C PHE A 91 -1.91 2.41 -12.51
N ALA A 92 -2.92 3.25 -12.33
CA ALA A 92 -3.31 3.79 -11.03
C ALA A 92 -4.80 4.15 -10.99
N THR A 93 -5.39 4.10 -9.80
CA THR A 93 -6.74 4.59 -9.49
C THR A 93 -6.66 5.93 -8.76
N VAL A 94 -7.80 6.59 -8.59
CA VAL A 94 -7.89 7.81 -7.76
C VAL A 94 -7.39 7.50 -6.34
N GLY A 95 -6.57 8.39 -5.78
CA GLY A 95 -5.93 8.23 -4.48
C GLY A 95 -4.56 7.54 -4.52
N GLN A 96 -4.11 7.07 -5.68
CA GLN A 96 -2.82 6.40 -5.82
C GLN A 96 -1.73 7.29 -6.42
N VAL A 97 -0.49 6.94 -6.11
CA VAL A 97 0.72 7.49 -6.74
C VAL A 97 1.21 6.51 -7.80
N ALA A 98 1.55 7.03 -8.97
CA ALA A 98 2.10 6.24 -10.07
C ALA A 98 3.23 6.97 -10.78
N TYR A 99 4.09 6.20 -11.45
CA TYR A 99 5.19 6.71 -12.28
C TYR A 99 4.79 6.56 -13.74
N LEU A 100 4.29 7.66 -14.34
CA LEU A 100 3.63 7.66 -15.65
C LEU A 100 4.42 8.42 -16.69
N GLN A 101 4.36 7.95 -17.93
CA GLN A 101 5.01 8.59 -19.08
C GLN A 101 4.14 9.71 -19.65
N VAL A 102 4.77 10.83 -19.99
CA VAL A 102 4.13 11.90 -20.76
C VAL A 102 4.06 11.47 -22.23
N LYS A 103 2.85 11.36 -22.78
CA LYS A 103 2.61 11.06 -24.19
C LYS A 103 2.63 12.31 -25.06
N SER A 104 2.04 13.40 -24.56
CA SER A 104 1.97 14.66 -25.27
C SER A 104 1.80 15.83 -24.31
N THR A 105 2.08 17.03 -24.82
CA THR A 105 1.87 18.30 -24.11
C THR A 105 1.09 19.27 -25.01
N ASN A 106 0.26 20.12 -24.40
CA ASN A 106 -0.46 21.17 -25.13
C ASN A 106 -0.68 22.41 -24.23
N THR A 107 -1.58 23.32 -24.62
CA THR A 107 -1.86 24.59 -23.92
C THR A 107 -2.57 24.44 -22.58
N VAL A 108 -3.08 23.25 -22.20
CA VAL A 108 -3.75 23.02 -20.90
C VAL A 108 -2.89 22.21 -19.93
N GLY A 109 -1.90 21.47 -20.41
CA GLY A 109 -1.03 20.65 -19.57
C GLY A 109 -0.34 19.52 -20.32
N ALA A 110 0.08 18.52 -19.58
CA ALA A 110 0.63 17.28 -20.08
C ALA A 110 -0.42 16.15 -20.03
N PHE A 111 -0.35 15.23 -20.96
CA PHE A 111 -1.19 14.03 -21.03
C PHE A 111 -0.34 12.80 -20.80
N LEU A 112 -0.73 12.03 -19.80
CA LEU A 112 0.02 10.89 -19.30
C LEU A 112 -0.61 9.59 -19.76
N ASP A 113 0.24 8.63 -20.14
CA ASP A 113 -0.20 7.26 -20.34
C ASP A 113 -0.48 6.59 -18.99
N TRP A 114 -1.72 6.25 -18.75
CA TRP A 114 -2.14 5.52 -17.54
C TRP A 114 -2.82 4.19 -17.86
N GLY A 115 -2.62 3.69 -19.10
CA GLY A 115 -3.13 2.38 -19.55
C GLY A 115 -4.55 2.39 -20.10
N LEU A 116 -5.19 3.54 -20.27
CA LEU A 116 -6.52 3.67 -20.85
C LEU A 116 -6.49 4.43 -22.19
N ALA A 117 -7.60 4.33 -22.96
CA ALA A 117 -7.70 4.99 -24.27
C ALA A 117 -7.68 6.52 -24.19
N LYS A 118 -8.24 7.11 -23.13
CA LYS A 118 -8.15 8.54 -22.83
C LYS A 118 -6.96 8.77 -21.91
N ASP A 119 -6.00 9.56 -22.34
CA ASP A 119 -4.83 9.89 -21.53
C ASP A 119 -5.21 10.71 -20.30
N LEU A 120 -4.44 10.60 -19.23
CA LEU A 120 -4.66 11.29 -17.97
C LEU A 120 -4.09 12.71 -18.04
N LEU A 121 -4.93 13.71 -17.83
CA LEU A 121 -4.50 15.11 -17.83
C LEU A 121 -3.72 15.45 -16.55
N LEU A 122 -2.57 16.12 -16.71
CA LEU A 122 -1.82 16.78 -15.66
C LEU A 122 -1.77 18.29 -15.98
N PRO A 123 -2.63 19.11 -15.38
CA PRO A 123 -2.71 20.54 -15.64
C PRO A 123 -1.40 21.28 -15.33
N PHE A 124 -1.12 22.40 -15.99
CA PHE A 124 0.08 23.21 -15.71
C PHE A 124 0.19 23.63 -14.24
N SER A 125 -0.93 23.99 -13.61
CA SER A 125 -0.97 24.37 -12.19
C SER A 125 -0.53 23.25 -11.25
N GLU A 126 -0.58 22.00 -11.69
CA GLU A 126 -0.22 20.81 -10.92
C GLU A 126 1.20 20.30 -11.25
N GLN A 127 1.91 20.93 -12.16
CA GLN A 127 3.32 20.65 -12.48
C GLN A 127 4.25 21.44 -11.57
N LYS A 128 5.41 20.89 -11.24
CA LYS A 128 6.51 21.61 -10.56
C LYS A 128 7.41 22.32 -11.57
N GLN A 129 7.56 21.71 -12.73
CA GLN A 129 8.34 22.20 -13.86
C GLN A 129 7.68 21.76 -15.17
N PRO A 130 7.97 22.41 -16.30
CA PRO A 130 7.46 21.99 -17.60
C PRO A 130 7.80 20.53 -17.88
N MET A 131 6.80 19.73 -18.20
CA MET A 131 6.98 18.31 -18.50
C MET A 131 7.45 18.10 -19.93
N LYS A 132 8.23 17.04 -20.13
CA LYS A 132 8.78 16.67 -21.45
C LYS A 132 8.16 15.36 -21.93
N GLU A 133 7.76 15.31 -23.18
CA GLU A 133 7.25 14.10 -23.82
C GLU A 133 8.27 12.96 -23.77
N GLY A 134 7.79 11.76 -23.57
CA GLY A 134 8.60 10.55 -23.38
C GLY A 134 9.20 10.37 -21.99
N GLN A 135 9.23 11.42 -21.15
CA GLN A 135 9.74 11.33 -19.79
C GLN A 135 8.69 10.81 -18.81
N PHE A 136 9.15 10.22 -17.73
CA PHE A 136 8.30 9.67 -16.66
C PHE A 136 8.32 10.58 -15.44
N TYR A 137 7.17 10.74 -14.81
CA TYR A 137 7.01 11.55 -13.60
C TYR A 137 6.17 10.83 -12.56
N LEU A 138 6.52 11.02 -11.28
CA LEU A 138 5.70 10.56 -10.16
C LEU A 138 4.54 11.53 -9.95
N VAL A 139 3.33 11.01 -10.05
CA VAL A 139 2.10 11.80 -9.94
C VAL A 139 1.10 11.12 -9.01
N HIS A 140 0.29 11.92 -8.33
CA HIS A 140 -0.88 11.47 -7.59
C HIS A 140 -2.14 11.65 -8.45
N VAL A 141 -2.95 10.61 -8.56
CA VAL A 141 -4.22 10.65 -9.32
C VAL A 141 -5.34 11.07 -8.37
N TYR A 142 -6.13 12.07 -8.76
CA TYR A 142 -7.21 12.60 -7.92
C TYR A 142 -8.38 13.12 -8.73
N LEU A 143 -9.51 13.39 -8.06
CA LEU A 143 -10.64 14.11 -8.66
C LEU A 143 -10.49 15.61 -8.41
N ASP A 144 -10.54 16.42 -9.46
CA ASP A 144 -10.56 17.87 -9.34
C ASP A 144 -11.92 18.38 -8.83
N LYS A 145 -12.05 19.70 -8.65
CA LYS A 145 -13.30 20.33 -8.17
C LYS A 145 -14.49 20.12 -9.10
N THR A 146 -14.25 19.75 -10.34
CA THR A 146 -15.27 19.46 -11.35
C THR A 146 -15.49 17.96 -11.55
N THR A 147 -14.98 17.12 -10.61
CA THR A 147 -15.06 15.65 -10.61
C THR A 147 -14.36 14.97 -11.78
N ARG A 148 -13.40 15.64 -12.46
CA ARG A 148 -12.57 15.02 -13.49
C ARG A 148 -11.39 14.32 -12.85
N ILE A 149 -11.01 13.16 -13.39
CA ILE A 149 -9.81 12.45 -12.99
C ILE A 149 -8.61 13.16 -13.59
N VAL A 150 -7.72 13.66 -12.74
CA VAL A 150 -6.51 14.39 -13.12
C VAL A 150 -5.31 13.94 -12.30
N ALA A 151 -4.11 14.29 -12.75
CA ALA A 151 -2.87 14.00 -12.04
C ALA A 151 -2.24 15.28 -11.45
N SER A 152 -1.43 15.11 -10.42
CA SER A 152 -0.61 16.16 -9.84
C SER A 152 0.80 15.67 -9.52
N GLU A 153 1.83 16.43 -9.91
CA GLU A 153 3.21 16.23 -9.46
C GLU A 153 3.45 16.80 -8.05
N ARG A 154 2.52 17.61 -7.53
CA ARG A 154 2.61 18.29 -6.23
C ARG A 154 2.24 17.34 -5.08
N LEU A 155 2.96 16.22 -4.94
CA LEU A 155 2.66 15.12 -4.03
C LEU A 155 2.48 15.57 -2.57
N ASN A 156 3.19 16.62 -2.12
CA ASN A 156 3.06 17.15 -0.75
C ASN A 156 1.65 17.65 -0.39
N ARG A 157 0.77 17.87 -1.39
CA ARG A 157 -0.64 18.23 -1.15
C ARG A 157 -1.50 17.05 -0.73
N PHE A 158 -1.06 15.84 -1.05
CA PHE A 158 -1.82 14.61 -0.89
C PHE A 158 -1.20 13.67 0.13
N LEU A 159 0.12 13.65 0.22
CA LEU A 159 0.85 12.78 1.12
C LEU A 159 1.11 13.47 2.47
N LYS A 160 0.90 12.73 3.54
CA LYS A 160 1.10 13.19 4.91
C LYS A 160 2.51 12.83 5.39
N ASP A 161 3.10 13.70 6.21
CA ASP A 161 4.41 13.44 6.82
C ASP A 161 4.32 12.55 8.07
N GLN A 162 3.12 12.38 8.64
CA GLN A 162 2.90 11.67 9.89
C GLN A 162 1.88 10.56 9.70
N ALA A 163 2.17 9.39 10.28
CA ALA A 163 1.33 8.21 10.29
C ALA A 163 1.47 7.48 11.63
N HIS A 164 0.41 7.47 12.42
CA HIS A 164 0.40 6.87 13.76
C HIS A 164 -0.27 5.49 13.80
N GLN A 165 -0.85 5.04 12.70
CA GLN A 165 -1.57 3.75 12.61
C GLN A 165 -0.66 2.55 12.40
N TYR A 166 0.59 2.75 11.97
CA TYR A 166 1.50 1.64 11.69
C TYR A 166 2.18 1.12 12.94
N GLN A 167 2.38 -0.18 12.96
CA GLN A 167 3.13 -0.88 13.98
C GLN A 167 4.51 -1.31 13.45
N PHE A 168 5.36 -1.74 14.36
CA PHE A 168 6.67 -2.30 14.01
C PHE A 168 6.50 -3.52 13.10
N ASN A 169 7.26 -3.54 12.01
CA ASN A 169 7.29 -4.59 11.00
C ASN A 169 6.00 -4.73 10.17
N ASP A 170 5.10 -3.74 10.21
CA ASP A 170 3.98 -3.70 9.27
C ASP A 170 4.51 -3.65 7.83
N LYS A 171 3.95 -4.52 7.00
CA LYS A 171 4.25 -4.60 5.57
C LYS A 171 3.55 -3.47 4.83
N VAL A 172 4.29 -2.72 4.02
CA VAL A 172 3.81 -1.55 3.28
C VAL A 172 4.29 -1.55 1.84
N LYS A 173 3.52 -0.92 0.96
CA LYS A 173 3.94 -0.60 -0.40
C LYS A 173 4.87 0.62 -0.36
N VAL A 174 6.02 0.52 -1.00
CA VAL A 174 7.02 1.58 -1.04
C VAL A 174 7.35 1.97 -2.47
N MET A 175 7.35 3.27 -2.76
CA MET A 175 7.77 3.79 -4.07
C MET A 175 8.82 4.88 -3.87
N PRO A 176 10.08 4.67 -4.32
CA PRO A 176 11.14 5.67 -4.22
C PRO A 176 10.79 6.93 -5.02
N HIS A 177 10.98 8.10 -4.38
CA HIS A 177 10.74 9.40 -5.00
C HIS A 177 12.05 10.11 -5.37
N SER A 178 12.95 10.32 -4.40
CA SER A 178 14.20 11.05 -4.64
C SER A 178 15.27 10.67 -3.62
N PRO A 179 16.56 10.71 -4.01
CA PRO A 179 17.65 10.61 -3.05
C PRO A 179 17.67 11.82 -2.11
N THR A 180 18.18 11.61 -0.90
CA THR A 180 18.42 12.61 0.14
C THR A 180 19.73 12.30 0.84
N ASP A 181 20.25 13.20 1.68
CA ASP A 181 21.47 12.97 2.47
C ASP A 181 21.34 11.78 3.42
N LEU A 182 20.12 11.48 3.87
CA LEU A 182 19.83 10.36 4.78
C LEU A 182 19.59 9.03 4.06
N GLY A 183 19.39 9.03 2.74
CA GLY A 183 19.01 7.86 1.94
C GLY A 183 17.99 8.21 0.86
N TYR A 184 16.85 7.54 0.84
CA TYR A 184 15.78 7.82 -0.14
C TYR A 184 14.50 8.29 0.55
N LYS A 185 13.95 9.41 0.08
CA LYS A 185 12.56 9.79 0.34
C LYS A 185 11.65 8.87 -0.48
N VAL A 186 10.66 8.28 0.15
CA VAL A 186 9.75 7.30 -0.45
C VAL A 186 8.29 7.63 -0.17
N VAL A 187 7.41 7.21 -1.07
CA VAL A 187 5.97 7.17 -0.85
C VAL A 187 5.61 5.85 -0.20
N VAL A 188 4.80 5.88 0.84
CA VAL A 188 4.33 4.70 1.59
C VAL A 188 2.81 4.60 1.46
N ASP A 189 2.33 3.45 0.96
CA ASP A 189 0.91 3.11 0.76
C ASP A 189 0.09 4.21 0.05
N ASP A 190 0.72 4.95 -0.89
CA ASP A 190 0.14 6.08 -1.63
C ASP A 190 -0.33 7.27 -0.78
N GLN A 191 -0.09 7.27 0.53
CA GLN A 191 -0.66 8.21 1.49
C GLN A 191 0.35 8.97 2.33
N TYR A 192 1.55 8.42 2.50
CA TYR A 192 2.52 8.97 3.46
C TYR A 192 3.90 9.14 2.84
N TRP A 193 4.64 10.09 3.39
CA TRP A 193 6.07 10.18 3.18
C TRP A 193 6.80 9.26 4.16
N GLY A 194 7.86 8.61 3.68
CA GLY A 194 8.79 7.83 4.50
C GLY A 194 10.23 8.03 4.05
N VAL A 195 11.15 7.46 4.81
CA VAL A 195 12.58 7.45 4.51
C VAL A 195 13.11 6.01 4.59
N VAL A 196 13.82 5.59 3.54
CA VAL A 196 14.70 4.40 3.58
C VAL A 196 16.11 4.91 3.78
N HIS A 197 16.75 4.59 4.91
CA HIS A 197 18.08 5.07 5.23
C HIS A 197 19.15 4.44 4.34
N ALA A 198 20.22 5.18 4.05
CA ALA A 198 21.32 4.71 3.22
C ALA A 198 21.97 3.41 3.77
N SER A 199 22.00 3.24 5.10
CA SER A 199 22.49 2.03 5.77
C SER A 199 21.67 0.76 5.49
N ASP A 200 20.41 0.92 5.06
CA ASP A 200 19.51 -0.20 4.77
C ASP A 200 19.52 -0.58 3.28
N LEU A 201 20.26 0.18 2.47
CA LEU A 201 20.32 0.00 1.03
C LEU A 201 21.47 -0.94 0.66
N SER A 202 21.17 -1.99 -0.08
CA SER A 202 22.19 -2.83 -0.75
C SER A 202 22.49 -2.36 -2.18
N GLN A 203 21.63 -1.51 -2.75
CA GLN A 203 21.75 -0.97 -4.10
C GLN A 203 20.96 0.34 -4.25
N THR A 204 21.26 1.10 -5.29
CA THR A 204 20.53 2.31 -5.65
C THR A 204 19.08 1.97 -6.05
N LEU A 205 18.12 2.71 -5.51
CA LEU A 205 16.72 2.55 -5.84
C LEU A 205 16.36 3.31 -7.12
N LYS A 206 15.52 2.69 -7.95
CA LYS A 206 14.98 3.37 -9.14
C LYS A 206 13.71 4.13 -8.76
N VAL A 207 13.63 5.40 -9.13
CA VAL A 207 12.43 6.22 -8.93
C VAL A 207 11.22 5.55 -9.59
N GLY A 208 10.08 5.55 -8.92
CA GLY A 208 8.83 5.00 -9.42
C GLY A 208 8.70 3.47 -9.40
N GLN A 209 9.73 2.71 -9.05
CA GLN A 209 9.58 1.27 -8.84
C GLN A 209 8.71 0.98 -7.61
N THR A 210 7.85 -0.04 -7.71
CA THR A 210 7.09 -0.50 -6.56
C THR A 210 7.86 -1.57 -5.83
N LEU A 211 8.06 -1.36 -4.53
CA LEU A 211 8.78 -2.26 -3.62
C LEU A 211 7.90 -2.63 -2.44
N GLU A 212 8.19 -3.75 -1.84
CA GLU A 212 7.73 -4.12 -0.51
C GLU A 212 8.68 -3.53 0.53
N GLY A 213 8.11 -2.96 1.58
CA GLY A 213 8.88 -2.44 2.72
C GLY A 213 8.22 -2.80 4.04
N TYR A 214 8.95 -2.54 5.12
CA TYR A 214 8.53 -2.84 6.48
C TYR A 214 8.77 -1.63 7.35
N VAL A 215 7.76 -1.24 8.14
CA VAL A 215 7.84 -0.10 9.03
C VAL A 215 8.81 -0.42 10.17
N LYS A 216 9.86 0.39 10.32
CA LYS A 216 10.74 0.33 11.48
C LYS A 216 9.99 0.79 12.73
N GLN A 217 10.69 0.85 13.85
CA GLN A 217 10.04 1.33 15.08
C GLN A 217 9.28 2.63 14.83
N PRO A 218 7.96 2.67 15.14
CA PRO A 218 7.20 3.91 15.09
C PRO A 218 7.89 5.00 15.89
N ARG A 219 7.96 6.19 15.32
CA ARG A 219 8.57 7.38 15.97
C ARG A 219 7.48 8.17 16.67
N GLU A 220 7.82 8.85 17.75
CA GLU A 220 6.89 9.74 18.48
C GLU A 220 6.38 10.87 17.59
N ASP A 221 7.22 11.37 16.67
CA ASP A 221 6.84 12.41 15.71
C ASP A 221 5.99 11.87 14.53
N GLY A 222 5.64 10.59 14.52
CA GLY A 222 4.82 9.93 13.50
C GLY A 222 5.49 9.75 12.14
N LYS A 223 6.76 10.14 11.96
CA LYS A 223 7.48 9.94 10.69
C LYS A 223 7.84 8.48 10.47
N LEU A 224 7.77 8.03 9.22
CA LEU A 224 8.02 6.66 8.85
C LEU A 224 9.46 6.42 8.43
N ASN A 225 10.15 5.52 9.15
CA ASN A 225 11.39 4.91 8.72
C ASN A 225 11.07 3.51 8.19
N ILE A 226 11.52 3.23 6.96
CA ILE A 226 11.20 1.99 6.23
C ILE A 226 12.47 1.17 6.03
N SER A 227 12.35 -0.14 6.22
CA SER A 227 13.31 -1.13 5.79
C SER A 227 12.81 -1.83 4.52
N LEU A 228 13.70 -2.18 3.60
CA LEU A 228 13.36 -3.00 2.43
C LEU A 228 13.56 -4.51 2.68
N LYS A 229 13.91 -4.87 3.91
CA LYS A 229 14.00 -6.25 4.36
C LYS A 229 13.08 -6.44 5.56
N PRO A 230 12.46 -7.62 5.72
CA PRO A 230 11.71 -7.93 6.93
C PRO A 230 12.56 -7.65 8.16
N LEU A 231 11.97 -6.95 9.12
CA LEU A 231 12.65 -6.67 10.37
C LEU A 231 12.52 -7.89 11.27
N GLY A 232 13.62 -8.32 11.87
CA GLY A 232 13.58 -9.33 12.92
C GLY A 232 12.63 -8.88 14.04
N TYR A 233 12.09 -9.82 14.77
CA TYR A 233 11.09 -9.58 15.83
C TYR A 233 11.59 -8.50 16.80
N LYS A 234 10.84 -7.41 16.96
CA LYS A 234 11.15 -6.44 18.02
C LYS A 234 10.80 -7.05 19.36
N ILE A 235 11.84 -7.29 20.12
CA ILE A 235 11.71 -7.81 21.47
C ILE A 235 11.12 -6.73 22.36
N THR A 236 9.82 -6.82 22.64
CA THR A 236 9.13 -6.01 23.65
C THR A 236 9.24 -6.76 24.98
N GLY A 237 10.33 -6.54 25.71
CA GLY A 237 10.62 -7.24 26.96
C GLY A 237 12.06 -7.75 27.03
N PRO A 238 12.49 -8.39 28.10
CA PRO A 238 13.78 -9.04 28.15
C PRO A 238 13.91 -10.09 27.05
N LEU A 239 14.98 -10.06 26.26
CA LEU A 239 15.21 -11.03 25.18
C LEU A 239 15.11 -12.50 25.68
N SER A 240 15.41 -12.72 26.94
CA SER A 240 15.21 -14.01 27.61
C SER A 240 13.78 -14.56 27.50
N ASP A 241 12.78 -13.71 27.68
CA ASP A 241 11.38 -14.14 27.67
C ASP A 241 10.93 -14.47 26.24
N VAL A 242 11.36 -13.66 25.27
CA VAL A 242 11.10 -13.91 23.83
C VAL A 242 11.77 -15.21 23.37
N ILE A 243 12.99 -15.50 23.83
CA ILE A 243 13.67 -16.78 23.51
C ILE A 243 12.87 -17.96 24.08
N LEU A 244 12.37 -17.87 25.32
CA LEU A 244 11.57 -18.93 25.92
C LEU A 244 10.24 -19.12 25.19
N GLU A 245 9.57 -18.04 24.81
CA GLU A 245 8.31 -18.09 24.05
C GLU A 245 8.53 -18.75 22.67
N LYS A 246 9.56 -18.33 21.95
CA LYS A 246 9.90 -18.94 20.64
C LYS A 246 10.31 -20.41 20.78
N LEU A 247 11.05 -20.78 21.81
CA LEU A 247 11.36 -22.18 22.11
C LEU A 247 10.08 -22.99 22.33
N ALA A 248 9.12 -22.46 23.08
CA ALA A 248 7.84 -23.14 23.29
C ALA A 248 7.05 -23.32 21.98
N GLN A 249 7.03 -22.30 21.11
CA GLN A 249 6.35 -22.33 19.82
C GLN A 249 7.04 -23.25 18.78
N SER A 250 8.37 -23.42 18.88
CA SER A 250 9.19 -24.23 17.96
C SER A 250 9.43 -25.66 18.44
N GLY A 251 8.58 -26.21 19.29
CA GLY A 251 8.73 -27.58 19.79
C GLY A 251 9.91 -27.75 20.76
N GLY A 252 10.37 -26.67 21.36
CA GLY A 252 11.41 -26.67 22.38
C GLY A 252 12.85 -26.54 21.85
N ASN A 253 13.03 -26.30 20.55
CA ASN A 253 14.35 -26.18 19.94
C ASN A 253 14.44 -25.00 18.98
N ILE A 254 15.58 -24.27 18.97
CA ILE A 254 15.91 -23.21 18.02
C ILE A 254 17.33 -23.48 17.47
N PRO A 255 17.52 -23.46 16.12
CA PRO A 255 18.81 -23.80 15.48
C PRO A 255 19.79 -22.61 15.50
N LEU A 256 19.91 -21.91 16.63
CA LEU A 256 20.84 -20.82 16.88
C LEU A 256 21.53 -21.02 18.23
N SER A 257 22.85 -20.85 18.25
CA SER A 257 23.68 -20.98 19.46
C SER A 257 24.60 -19.75 19.60
N ASP A 258 25.45 -19.77 20.61
CA ASP A 258 26.48 -18.75 20.81
C ASP A 258 27.54 -18.73 19.67
N LYS A 259 27.57 -19.78 18.83
CA LYS A 259 28.46 -19.93 17.67
C LYS A 259 27.84 -19.46 16.35
N SER A 260 26.53 -19.29 16.28
CA SER A 260 25.82 -18.83 15.10
C SER A 260 26.35 -17.46 14.61
N SER A 261 26.21 -17.18 13.31
CA SER A 261 26.66 -15.92 12.70
C SER A 261 25.89 -14.71 13.27
N ALA A 262 26.44 -13.51 13.14
CA ALA A 262 25.74 -12.30 13.55
C ALA A 262 24.52 -12.04 12.65
N GLU A 263 24.63 -12.40 11.37
CA GLU A 263 23.58 -12.28 10.36
C GLU A 263 22.38 -13.21 10.67
N ASP A 264 22.64 -14.48 11.02
CA ASP A 264 21.56 -15.43 11.37
C ASP A 264 20.82 -15.02 12.64
N ILE A 265 21.56 -14.54 13.64
CA ILE A 265 21.00 -14.08 14.91
C ILE A 265 20.14 -12.81 14.68
N ASP A 266 20.65 -11.87 13.88
CA ASP A 266 19.90 -10.65 13.54
C ASP A 266 18.65 -10.98 12.72
N ALA A 267 18.76 -11.86 11.73
CA ALA A 267 17.65 -12.32 10.91
C ALA A 267 16.54 -13.00 11.73
N TYR A 268 16.92 -13.75 12.77
CA TYR A 268 15.95 -14.53 13.55
C TYR A 268 15.34 -13.75 14.74
N PHE A 269 16.16 -12.94 15.43
CA PHE A 269 15.79 -12.23 16.65
C PHE A 269 15.82 -10.70 16.52
N GLY A 270 16.44 -10.13 15.45
CA GLY A 270 16.57 -8.68 15.28
C GLY A 270 17.52 -8.04 16.31
N VAL A 271 18.49 -8.78 16.82
CA VAL A 271 19.44 -8.30 17.84
C VAL A 271 20.87 -8.61 17.47
N SER A 272 21.81 -7.85 18.04
CA SER A 272 23.23 -8.14 17.86
C SER A 272 23.62 -9.46 18.55
N LYS A 273 24.61 -10.16 18.01
CA LYS A 273 25.18 -11.37 18.58
C LYS A 273 25.60 -11.20 20.07
N ARG A 274 26.05 -10.00 20.44
CA ARG A 274 26.41 -9.69 21.84
C ARG A 274 25.19 -9.75 22.75
N VAL A 275 24.06 -9.14 22.35
CA VAL A 275 22.82 -9.11 23.13
C VAL A 275 22.22 -10.51 23.23
N PHE A 276 22.23 -11.25 22.11
CA PHE A 276 21.78 -12.66 22.10
C PHE A 276 22.58 -13.54 23.07
N LYS A 277 23.92 -13.46 23.01
CA LYS A 277 24.81 -14.21 23.93
C LYS A 277 24.54 -13.88 25.40
N MET A 278 24.30 -12.61 25.73
CA MET A 278 23.94 -12.22 27.11
C MET A 278 22.62 -12.86 27.55
N ALA A 279 21.60 -12.89 26.68
CA ALA A 279 20.29 -13.45 27.01
C ALA A 279 20.35 -14.96 27.19
N ILE A 280 20.94 -15.71 26.24
CA ILE A 280 21.08 -17.16 26.38
C ILE A 280 21.98 -17.55 27.56
N GLY A 281 23.02 -16.77 27.84
CA GLY A 281 23.88 -16.99 29.03
C GLY A 281 23.12 -16.82 30.34
N LYS A 282 22.18 -15.86 30.42
CA LYS A 282 21.28 -15.69 31.57
C LYS A 282 20.35 -16.90 31.73
N LEU A 283 19.66 -17.26 30.63
CA LEU A 283 18.72 -18.41 30.63
C LEU A 283 19.41 -19.72 30.94
N TYR A 284 20.65 -19.91 30.48
CA TYR A 284 21.45 -21.08 30.82
C TYR A 284 21.80 -21.15 32.34
N LYS A 285 22.22 -20.01 32.93
CA LYS A 285 22.47 -19.88 34.37
C LYS A 285 21.20 -20.13 35.20
N GLU A 286 20.04 -19.71 34.68
CA GLU A 286 18.72 -19.95 35.28
C GLU A 286 18.22 -21.41 35.06
N LYS A 287 19.01 -22.24 34.36
CA LYS A 287 18.67 -23.65 34.05
C LYS A 287 17.38 -23.79 33.22
N LYS A 288 17.00 -22.76 32.45
CA LYS A 288 15.80 -22.76 31.62
C LYS A 288 16.06 -23.31 30.22
N ILE A 289 17.29 -23.23 29.76
CA ILE A 289 17.72 -23.74 28.44
C ILE A 289 19.02 -24.53 28.54
N ILE A 290 19.26 -25.35 27.51
CA ILE A 290 20.53 -26.01 27.27
C ILE A 290 21.10 -25.42 25.97
N ILE A 291 22.39 -25.07 25.98
CA ILE A 291 23.12 -24.57 24.79
C ILE A 291 23.86 -25.74 24.18
N GLU A 292 23.54 -26.07 22.93
CA GLU A 292 24.18 -27.12 22.15
C GLU A 292 25.03 -26.51 21.02
N LYS A 293 25.79 -27.33 20.31
CA LYS A 293 26.68 -26.85 19.25
C LYS A 293 25.90 -26.16 18.10
N GLU A 294 24.71 -26.69 17.79
CA GLU A 294 23.92 -26.26 16.63
C GLU A 294 22.62 -25.52 17.02
N GLY A 295 22.40 -25.29 18.31
CA GLY A 295 21.19 -24.62 18.74
C GLY A 295 21.04 -24.49 20.25
N ILE A 296 19.88 -23.97 20.65
CA ILE A 296 19.43 -23.93 22.04
C ILE A 296 18.12 -24.71 22.19
N ARG A 297 17.95 -25.39 23.33
CA ARG A 297 16.70 -26.11 23.64
C ARG A 297 16.21 -25.85 25.06
N LEU A 298 14.90 -26.00 25.25
CA LEU A 298 14.31 -25.96 26.60
C LEU A 298 14.91 -27.04 27.50
N ALA A 299 15.27 -26.66 28.71
CA ALA A 299 15.65 -27.64 29.74
C ALA A 299 14.41 -28.39 30.23
N LYS A 300 14.47 -29.73 30.29
CA LYS A 300 13.41 -30.52 30.89
C LYS A 300 13.54 -30.46 32.42
N PRO A 301 12.42 -30.49 33.17
CA PRO A 301 12.47 -30.57 34.62
C PRO A 301 13.34 -31.77 35.04
N GLY A 302 14.43 -31.53 35.75
CA GLY A 302 15.34 -32.57 36.27
C GLY A 302 16.62 -32.86 35.44
N GLN A 303 16.91 -32.10 34.37
CA GLN A 303 18.11 -32.30 33.51
C GLN A 303 19.16 -31.17 33.60
N ALA A 304 19.09 -30.28 34.55
CA ALA A 304 20.04 -29.15 34.69
C ALA A 304 20.79 -29.19 36.02
#